data_ff2fed637ef4bdf7b28e7d868e25c366
#
_entry.id   ff2fed637ef4bdf7b28e7d868e25c366
#
_cell.length_a   1.000
_cell.length_b   1.000
_cell.length_c   1.000
_cell.angle_alpha   90.00
_cell.angle_beta   90.00
_cell.angle_gamma   90.00
#
_symmetry.space_group_name_H-M   'P 1'
#
loop_
_entity.id
_entity.type
_entity.pdbx_description
1 polymer ?
#
loop_
_entity_poly.entity_id
_entity_poly.type
_entity_poly.pdbx_seq_one_letter_code
_entity_poly.pdbx_strand_id
1 'polypeptide(L)'
;MQAYRSNLHSIPTDCPQREKNGWTADAHIAIDLGLLGFDGITLYEKWMNDIIDNQREAGEISGIIPSSGWGYGEWPGPVWDAVMFIIPNALYDYYGESRSIERLYPTMLRYLDYLKTKEKDGYLPFGLGDWVYWKATTNNEYTSTAYYYLDYKLMARFASLLGKDA
;
A
#
# COMPACT_ATOMS: atom_id res chain seq x y z
N MET A 1 -6.71 -17.34 -10.99
CA MET A 1 -7.63 -16.42 -11.70
C MET A 1 -9.01 -16.39 -11.05
N GLN A 2 -9.72 -17.53 -10.88
CA GLN A 2 -11.07 -17.52 -10.29
C GLN A 2 -11.09 -16.99 -8.85
N ALA A 3 -10.17 -17.40 -7.99
CA ALA A 3 -10.05 -16.91 -6.62
C ALA A 3 -9.83 -15.38 -6.58
N TYR A 4 -8.94 -14.88 -7.41
CA TYR A 4 -8.70 -13.43 -7.50
C TYR A 4 -9.97 -12.68 -7.90
N ARG A 5 -10.69 -13.16 -8.95
CA ARG A 5 -11.95 -12.55 -9.39
C ARG A 5 -13.02 -12.54 -8.28
N SER A 6 -13.03 -13.54 -7.41
CA SER A 6 -13.95 -13.61 -6.26
C SER A 6 -13.66 -12.56 -5.20
N ASN A 7 -12.46 -11.98 -5.20
CA ASN A 7 -12.01 -10.93 -4.28
C ASN A 7 -12.10 -9.52 -4.88
N LEU A 8 -12.61 -9.39 -6.11
CA LEU A 8 -12.84 -8.09 -6.75
C LEU A 8 -14.32 -7.74 -6.66
N HIS A 9 -14.63 -6.80 -5.78
CA HIS A 9 -15.96 -6.19 -5.67
C HIS A 9 -15.89 -4.76 -6.23
N SER A 10 -16.15 -3.73 -5.47
CA SER A 10 -15.81 -2.35 -5.84
C SER A 10 -14.41 -1.95 -5.35
N ILE A 11 -13.76 -2.85 -4.64
CA ILE A 11 -12.40 -2.78 -4.08
C ILE A 11 -11.77 -4.17 -4.14
N PRO A 12 -10.46 -4.29 -4.06
CA PRO A 12 -9.81 -5.57 -3.75
C PRO A 12 -10.14 -5.98 -2.32
N THR A 13 -10.46 -7.27 -2.11
CA THR A 13 -10.72 -7.81 -0.76
C THR A 13 -9.80 -9.00 -0.48
N ASP A 14 -9.53 -9.25 0.78
CA ASP A 14 -8.69 -10.36 1.26
C ASP A 14 -9.30 -11.74 1.01
N CYS A 15 -10.54 -11.95 1.48
CA CYS A 15 -11.22 -13.23 1.46
C CYS A 15 -12.60 -13.16 0.78
N PRO A 16 -12.95 -14.12 -0.10
CA PRO A 16 -14.28 -14.14 -0.72
C PRO A 16 -15.37 -14.65 0.24
N GLN A 17 -15.02 -15.42 1.27
CA GLN A 17 -15.97 -16.12 2.13
C GLN A 17 -16.02 -15.66 3.58
N ARG A 18 -15.01 -14.91 4.07
CA ARG A 18 -14.94 -14.50 5.48
C ARG A 18 -14.99 -12.99 5.64
N GLU A 19 -13.86 -12.35 5.84
CA GLU A 19 -13.74 -10.93 6.23
C GLU A 19 -14.29 -9.98 5.17
N LYS A 20 -13.94 -10.18 3.92
CA LYS A 20 -14.32 -9.33 2.76
C LYS A 20 -13.93 -7.87 2.96
N ASN A 21 -12.79 -7.65 3.59
CA ASN A 21 -12.22 -6.34 3.87
C ASN A 21 -11.20 -5.94 2.82
N GLY A 22 -11.05 -4.65 2.61
CA GLY A 22 -10.03 -4.08 1.71
C GLY A 22 -8.64 -4.06 2.35
N TRP A 23 -8.12 -5.21 2.77
CA TRP A 23 -6.77 -5.33 3.31
C TRP A 23 -5.75 -4.94 2.28
N THR A 24 -4.91 -3.97 2.63
CA THR A 24 -4.03 -3.29 1.67
C THR A 24 -2.83 -4.14 1.29
N ALA A 25 -2.28 -4.94 2.20
CA ALA A 25 -1.20 -5.88 1.90
C ALA A 25 -1.65 -6.96 0.92
N ASP A 26 -2.82 -7.57 1.13
CA ASP A 26 -3.39 -8.58 0.23
C ASP A 26 -3.52 -8.06 -1.20
N ALA A 27 -3.98 -6.82 -1.33
CA ALA A 27 -4.16 -6.19 -2.63
C ALA A 27 -2.83 -5.97 -3.36
N HIS A 28 -1.82 -5.40 -2.69
CA HIS A 28 -0.56 -5.10 -3.37
C HIS A 28 0.29 -6.35 -3.65
N ILE A 29 0.20 -7.39 -2.82
CA ILE A 29 0.87 -8.68 -3.10
C ILE A 29 0.26 -9.36 -4.34
N ALA A 30 -1.04 -9.18 -4.56
CA ALA A 30 -1.75 -9.81 -5.67
C ALA A 30 -1.84 -8.94 -6.94
N ILE A 31 -1.27 -7.72 -6.95
CA ILE A 31 -1.48 -6.75 -8.02
C ILE A 31 -1.04 -7.26 -9.41
N ASP A 32 0.12 -7.89 -9.50
CA ASP A 32 0.64 -8.40 -10.77
C ASP A 32 -0.29 -9.45 -11.39
N LEU A 33 -0.85 -10.34 -10.56
CA LEU A 33 -1.84 -11.31 -11.01
C LEU A 33 -3.11 -10.61 -11.54
N GLY A 34 -3.51 -9.53 -10.88
CA GLY A 34 -4.63 -8.70 -11.29
C GLY A 34 -4.41 -8.06 -12.65
N LEU A 35 -3.29 -7.38 -12.83
CA LEU A 35 -3.01 -6.62 -14.05
C LEU A 35 -2.66 -7.50 -15.24
N LEU A 36 -2.05 -8.68 -15.02
CA LEU A 36 -1.80 -9.66 -16.06
C LEU A 36 -3.06 -10.40 -16.54
N GLY A 37 -4.02 -10.58 -15.65
CA GLY A 37 -5.19 -11.41 -15.92
C GLY A 37 -6.49 -10.67 -16.20
N PHE A 38 -6.55 -9.39 -15.88
CA PHE A 38 -7.75 -8.55 -15.99
C PHE A 38 -7.38 -7.13 -16.38
N ASP A 39 -8.28 -6.44 -17.06
CA ASP A 39 -8.21 -4.99 -17.22
C ASP A 39 -8.67 -4.31 -15.91
N GLY A 40 -7.75 -4.25 -14.96
CA GLY A 40 -8.03 -3.77 -13.59
C GLY A 40 -7.81 -2.28 -13.38
N ILE A 41 -7.39 -1.53 -14.40
CA ILE A 41 -6.94 -0.13 -14.26
C ILE A 41 -7.97 0.75 -13.56
N THR A 42 -9.23 0.70 -13.99
CA THR A 42 -10.29 1.57 -13.44
C THR A 42 -10.63 1.24 -11.99
N LEU A 43 -10.58 -0.05 -11.62
CA LEU A 43 -10.80 -0.49 -10.25
C LEU A 43 -9.71 0.05 -9.32
N TYR A 44 -8.46 -0.11 -9.72
CA TYR A 44 -7.33 0.35 -8.90
C TYR A 44 -7.21 1.87 -8.88
N GLU A 45 -7.43 2.58 -9.98
CA GLU A 45 -7.49 4.05 -9.96
C GLU A 45 -8.56 4.58 -8.99
N LYS A 46 -9.74 3.95 -8.99
CA LYS A 46 -10.80 4.29 -8.03
C LYS A 46 -10.33 4.04 -6.60
N TRP A 47 -9.73 2.89 -6.34
CA TRP A 47 -9.30 2.52 -5.00
C TRP A 47 -8.14 3.39 -4.49
N MET A 48 -7.27 3.89 -5.37
CA MET A 48 -6.25 4.88 -5.02
C MET A 48 -6.87 6.20 -4.50
N ASN A 49 -8.04 6.59 -5.00
CA ASN A 49 -8.78 7.73 -4.43
C ASN A 49 -9.31 7.40 -3.02
N ASP A 50 -9.79 6.18 -2.79
CA ASP A 50 -10.22 5.76 -1.46
C ASP A 50 -9.04 5.83 -0.44
N ILE A 51 -7.81 5.56 -0.87
CA ILE A 51 -6.61 5.72 -0.02
C ILE A 51 -6.41 7.20 0.36
N ILE A 52 -6.54 8.11 -0.59
CA ILE A 52 -6.43 9.56 -0.34
C ILE A 52 -7.47 10.00 0.70
N ASP A 53 -8.72 9.57 0.53
CA ASP A 53 -9.82 9.93 1.41
C ASP A 53 -9.70 9.32 2.82
N ASN A 54 -8.95 8.23 2.96
CA ASN A 54 -8.70 7.57 4.25
C ASN A 54 -7.48 8.10 5.00
N GLN A 55 -6.65 8.95 4.40
CA GLN A 55 -5.47 9.46 5.09
C GLN A 55 -5.86 10.42 6.21
N ARG A 56 -5.38 10.16 7.42
CA ARG A 56 -5.55 11.06 8.56
C ARG A 56 -4.61 12.28 8.48
N GLU A 57 -4.95 13.30 9.23
CA GLU A 57 -4.18 14.56 9.29
C GLU A 57 -2.70 14.33 9.65
N ALA A 58 -2.43 13.39 10.55
CA ALA A 58 -1.06 13.00 10.94
C ALA A 58 -0.26 12.29 9.83
N GLY A 59 -0.90 11.91 8.71
CA GLY A 59 -0.26 11.25 7.58
C GLY A 59 -0.47 9.74 7.52
N GLU A 60 -0.94 9.11 8.60
CA GLU A 60 -1.21 7.66 8.64
C GLU A 60 -2.37 7.26 7.74
N ILE A 61 -2.33 6.05 7.20
CA ILE A 61 -3.46 5.40 6.53
C ILE A 61 -3.91 4.16 7.30
N SER A 62 -5.07 3.63 6.93
CA SER A 62 -5.54 2.35 7.48
C SER A 62 -5.00 1.18 6.68
N GLY A 63 -4.67 0.08 7.34
CA GLY A 63 -4.37 -1.21 6.69
C GLY A 63 -5.59 -1.85 6.02
N ILE A 64 -6.80 -1.27 6.20
CA ILE A 64 -8.05 -1.67 5.55
C ILE A 64 -8.68 -0.44 4.91
N ILE A 65 -8.91 -0.47 3.61
CA ILE A 65 -9.46 0.67 2.86
C ILE A 65 -10.61 0.22 1.95
N PRO A 66 -11.80 0.83 2.07
CA PRO A 66 -12.18 1.87 3.02
C PRO A 66 -12.21 1.37 4.46
N SER A 67 -11.88 2.26 5.39
CA SER A 67 -11.92 1.97 6.82
C SER A 67 -13.26 2.35 7.44
N SER A 68 -13.74 1.52 8.37
CA SER A 68 -14.86 1.85 9.27
C SER A 68 -14.40 2.52 10.57
N GLY A 69 -13.20 3.07 10.59
CA GLY A 69 -12.61 3.76 11.74
C GLY A 69 -11.54 2.97 12.49
N TRP A 70 -11.28 1.71 12.12
CA TRP A 70 -10.21 0.90 12.68
C TRP A 70 -9.18 0.54 11.59
N GLY A 71 -8.10 -0.11 11.98
CA GLY A 71 -7.01 -0.47 11.05
C GLY A 71 -5.92 0.59 10.94
N TYR A 72 -6.02 1.66 11.73
CA TYR A 72 -5.00 2.69 11.87
C TYR A 72 -4.04 2.39 13.01
N GLY A 73 -2.97 3.15 13.09
CA GLY A 73 -1.96 3.05 14.12
C GLY A 73 -0.76 2.22 13.68
N GLU A 74 0.05 1.83 14.65
CA GLU A 74 1.33 1.23 14.35
C GLU A 74 1.26 -0.27 14.02
N TRP A 75 0.13 -0.93 14.24
CA TRP A 75 0.07 -2.38 14.09
C TRP A 75 0.02 -2.91 12.65
N PRO A 76 -0.65 -2.27 11.66
CA PRO A 76 -0.51 -2.72 10.28
C PRO A 76 0.90 -2.40 9.76
N GLY A 77 1.28 -1.14 9.84
CA GLY A 77 2.61 -0.63 9.53
C GLY A 77 2.98 -0.66 8.06
N PRO A 78 4.24 -0.36 7.76
CA PRO A 78 4.72 -0.10 6.41
C PRO A 78 4.45 -1.22 5.41
N VAL A 79 4.39 -2.47 5.84
CA VAL A 79 4.09 -3.61 4.95
C VAL A 79 2.72 -3.47 4.29
N TRP A 80 1.70 -3.06 5.06
CA TRP A 80 0.35 -2.81 4.55
C TRP A 80 0.25 -1.50 3.80
N ASP A 81 0.84 -0.47 4.37
CA ASP A 81 0.71 0.91 3.92
C ASP A 81 1.48 1.18 2.61
N ALA A 82 2.47 0.35 2.25
CA ALA A 82 3.20 0.39 0.97
C ALA A 82 2.28 0.25 -0.26
N VAL A 83 1.03 -0.13 -0.07
CA VAL A 83 0.00 -0.21 -1.13
C VAL A 83 -0.05 1.06 -1.99
N MET A 84 0.07 2.24 -1.35
CA MET A 84 0.01 3.53 -2.04
C MET A 84 1.21 3.81 -2.94
N PHE A 85 2.31 3.07 -2.78
CA PHE A 85 3.49 3.14 -3.64
C PHE A 85 3.51 1.99 -4.67
N ILE A 86 3.23 0.77 -4.22
CA ILE A 86 3.35 -0.44 -5.04
C ILE A 86 2.30 -0.47 -6.15
N ILE A 87 1.04 -0.19 -5.84
CA ILE A 87 -0.04 -0.25 -6.85
C ILE A 87 0.12 0.81 -7.93
N PRO A 88 0.34 2.10 -7.63
CA PRO A 88 0.59 3.08 -8.69
C PRO A 88 1.83 2.77 -9.53
N ASN A 89 2.87 2.20 -8.90
CA ASN A 89 4.05 1.73 -9.64
C ASN A 89 3.69 0.62 -10.63
N ALA A 90 2.90 -0.36 -10.20
CA ALA A 90 2.44 -1.45 -11.07
C ALA A 90 1.54 -0.92 -12.21
N LEU A 91 0.62 -0.01 -11.93
CA LEU A 91 -0.22 0.63 -12.96
C LEU A 91 0.63 1.34 -14.02
N TYR A 92 1.69 2.01 -13.59
CA TYR A 92 2.63 2.65 -14.51
C TYR A 92 3.43 1.62 -15.32
N ASP A 93 3.94 0.57 -14.69
CA ASP A 93 4.75 -0.44 -15.37
C ASP A 93 3.93 -1.26 -16.38
N TYR A 94 2.66 -1.55 -16.11
CA TYR A 94 1.80 -2.35 -16.98
C TYR A 94 1.05 -1.52 -18.04
N TYR A 95 0.64 -0.30 -17.70
CA TYR A 95 -0.25 0.52 -18.56
C TYR A 95 0.32 1.88 -18.94
N GLY A 96 1.46 2.30 -18.39
CA GLY A 96 1.97 3.67 -18.54
C GLY A 96 1.11 4.71 -17.82
N GLU A 97 0.28 4.28 -16.84
CA GLU A 97 -0.68 5.14 -16.15
C GLU A 97 0.01 5.93 -15.03
N SER A 98 0.13 7.25 -15.16
CA SER A 98 0.78 8.13 -14.19
C SER A 98 -0.18 8.92 -13.29
N ARG A 99 -1.46 8.97 -13.61
CA ARG A 99 -2.45 9.79 -12.89
C ARG A 99 -2.58 9.39 -11.42
N SER A 100 -2.49 8.09 -11.12
CA SER A 100 -2.51 7.58 -9.74
C SER A 100 -1.28 8.07 -8.97
N ILE A 101 -0.11 8.07 -9.60
CA ILE A 101 1.12 8.61 -9.00
C ILE A 101 0.95 10.12 -8.73
N GLU A 102 0.49 10.89 -9.72
CA GLU A 102 0.29 12.33 -9.60
C GLU A 102 -0.65 12.70 -8.45
N ARG A 103 -1.79 12.00 -8.36
CA ARG A 103 -2.81 12.24 -7.32
C ARG A 103 -2.35 11.84 -5.93
N LEU A 104 -1.68 10.69 -5.80
CA LEU A 104 -1.21 10.18 -4.52
C LEU A 104 0.07 10.85 -4.03
N TYR A 105 0.81 11.56 -4.88
CA TYR A 105 2.10 12.13 -4.53
C TYR A 105 2.08 12.96 -3.23
N PRO A 106 1.11 13.88 -3.00
CA PRO A 106 1.02 14.59 -1.72
C PRO A 106 0.70 13.68 -0.53
N THR A 107 -0.11 12.64 -0.75
CA THR A 107 -0.47 11.63 0.28
C THR A 107 0.75 10.81 0.67
N MET A 108 1.54 10.38 -0.31
CA MET A 108 2.80 9.65 -0.11
C MET A 108 3.81 10.48 0.70
N LEU A 109 3.97 11.77 0.36
CA LEU A 109 4.86 12.66 1.11
C LEU A 109 4.45 12.76 2.58
N ARG A 110 3.16 13.04 2.86
CA ARG A 110 2.67 13.11 4.24
C ARG A 110 2.85 11.79 5.00
N TYR A 111 2.71 10.67 4.30
CA TYR A 111 2.95 9.36 4.92
C TYR A 111 4.44 9.15 5.23
N LEU A 112 5.35 9.49 4.34
CA LEU A 112 6.79 9.42 4.61
C LEU A 112 7.21 10.34 5.77
N ASP A 113 6.64 11.54 5.85
CA ASP A 113 6.82 12.44 6.98
C ASP A 113 6.33 11.80 8.30
N TYR A 114 5.16 11.15 8.27
CA TYR A 114 4.66 10.38 9.41
C TYR A 114 5.63 9.26 9.80
N LEU A 115 6.10 8.44 8.86
CA LEU A 115 7.08 7.38 9.15
C LEU A 115 8.37 7.95 9.73
N LYS A 116 8.83 9.09 9.24
CA LYS A 116 10.01 9.77 9.76
C LYS A 116 9.89 10.14 11.23
N THR A 117 8.68 10.47 11.70
CA THR A 117 8.44 10.73 13.15
C THR A 117 8.55 9.46 14.01
N LYS A 118 8.45 8.28 13.40
CA LYS A 118 8.50 6.98 14.08
C LYS A 118 9.87 6.29 13.98
N GLU A 119 10.72 6.80 13.12
CA GLU A 119 12.05 6.25 12.87
C GLU A 119 12.93 6.35 14.12
N LYS A 120 13.70 5.31 14.36
CA LYS A 120 14.74 5.25 15.40
C LYS A 120 16.03 4.74 14.77
N ASP A 121 17.05 5.58 14.74
CA ASP A 121 18.39 5.22 14.21
C ASP A 121 18.35 4.61 12.78
N GLY A 122 17.44 5.09 11.94
CA GLY A 122 17.26 4.60 10.57
C GLY A 122 16.34 3.39 10.43
N TYR A 123 15.72 2.92 11.50
CA TYR A 123 14.82 1.76 11.53
C TYR A 123 13.41 2.15 11.94
N LEU A 124 12.42 1.35 11.48
CA LEU A 124 11.02 1.46 11.91
C LEU A 124 10.67 0.29 12.85
N PRO A 125 10.64 0.51 14.18
CA PRO A 125 10.46 -0.57 15.16
C PRO A 125 8.99 -0.94 15.41
N PHE A 126 8.12 -0.85 14.40
CA PHE A 126 6.71 -1.15 14.53
C PHE A 126 6.15 -1.84 13.28
N GLY A 127 4.94 -2.30 13.34
CA GLY A 127 4.24 -3.02 12.28
C GLY A 127 4.00 -4.49 12.62
N LEU A 128 3.16 -5.13 11.82
CA LEU A 128 2.73 -6.50 12.08
C LEU A 128 3.80 -7.54 11.71
N GLY A 129 4.67 -7.23 10.76
CA GLY A 129 5.69 -8.16 10.28
C GLY A 129 5.09 -9.29 9.43
N ASP A 130 5.59 -10.52 9.59
CA ASP A 130 5.05 -11.70 8.92
C ASP A 130 3.67 -12.06 9.48
N TRP A 131 2.67 -12.16 8.59
CA TRP A 131 1.33 -12.54 8.97
C TRP A 131 1.13 -14.06 8.89
N VAL A 132 0.66 -14.67 9.98
CA VAL A 132 0.33 -16.10 10.06
C VAL A 132 1.45 -17.00 9.56
N TYR A 133 2.63 -16.81 10.07
CA TYR A 133 3.81 -17.58 9.75
C TYR A 133 3.77 -18.99 10.40
N TRP A 134 4.38 -19.97 9.73
CA TRP A 134 4.64 -21.26 10.32
C TRP A 134 6.12 -21.36 10.75
N LYS A 135 6.38 -21.25 12.05
CA LYS A 135 7.74 -21.31 12.63
C LYS A 135 8.74 -20.24 12.15
N ALA A 136 8.29 -19.20 11.46
CA ALA A 136 9.13 -18.05 11.15
C ALA A 136 9.18 -17.11 12.38
N THR A 137 10.28 -16.41 12.54
CA THR A 137 10.49 -15.43 13.62
C THR A 137 11.14 -14.17 13.06
N THR A 138 10.63 -13.70 11.92
CA THR A 138 11.15 -12.46 11.32
C THR A 138 10.84 -11.28 12.23
N ASN A 139 11.86 -10.48 12.53
CA ASN A 139 11.69 -9.28 13.33
C ASN A 139 10.85 -8.24 12.56
N ASN A 140 9.82 -7.71 13.19
CA ASN A 140 8.94 -6.68 12.61
C ASN A 140 9.70 -5.43 12.17
N GLU A 141 10.69 -5.01 12.94
CA GLU A 141 11.57 -3.90 12.59
C GLU A 141 12.29 -4.13 11.27
N TYR A 142 12.72 -5.36 11.01
CA TYR A 142 13.40 -5.71 9.77
C TYR A 142 12.47 -5.61 8.56
N THR A 143 11.28 -6.20 8.65
CA THR A 143 10.30 -6.15 7.56
C THR A 143 9.82 -4.72 7.31
N SER A 144 9.49 -3.99 8.36
CA SER A 144 9.01 -2.60 8.24
C SER A 144 10.07 -1.67 7.66
N THR A 145 11.33 -1.82 8.07
CA THR A 145 12.43 -1.03 7.51
C THR A 145 12.70 -1.35 6.04
N ALA A 146 12.56 -2.63 5.64
CA ALA A 146 12.70 -3.01 4.24
C ALA A 146 11.62 -2.36 3.35
N TYR A 147 10.37 -2.31 3.81
CA TYR A 147 9.29 -1.60 3.11
C TYR A 147 9.48 -0.08 3.15
N TYR A 148 9.94 0.48 4.25
CA TYR A 148 10.30 1.90 4.34
C TYR A 148 11.34 2.30 3.30
N TYR A 149 12.37 1.47 3.11
CA TYR A 149 13.35 1.66 2.04
C TYR A 149 12.69 1.57 0.65
N LEU A 150 11.79 0.60 0.43
CA LEU A 150 11.07 0.45 -0.82
C LEU A 150 10.22 1.69 -1.12
N ASP A 151 9.52 2.22 -0.13
CA ASP A 151 8.66 3.40 -0.27
C ASP A 151 9.48 4.62 -0.72
N TYR A 152 10.63 4.87 -0.10
CA TYR A 152 11.53 5.95 -0.54
C TYR A 152 12.09 5.72 -1.94
N LYS A 153 12.44 4.49 -2.27
CA LYS A 153 12.92 4.14 -3.61
C LYS A 153 11.86 4.40 -4.68
N LEU A 154 10.62 4.01 -4.41
CA LEU A 154 9.49 4.27 -5.32
C LEU A 154 9.18 5.76 -5.38
N MET A 155 9.22 6.46 -4.24
CA MET A 155 9.01 7.91 -4.22
C MET A 155 10.03 8.68 -5.05
N ALA A 156 11.31 8.32 -4.97
CA ALA A 156 12.36 8.89 -5.80
C ALA A 156 12.11 8.65 -7.31
N ARG A 157 11.66 7.42 -7.67
CA ARG A 157 11.21 7.12 -9.03
C ARG A 157 10.07 8.02 -9.47
N PHE A 158 9.06 8.19 -8.62
CA PHE A 158 7.89 9.02 -8.92
C PHE A 158 8.25 10.51 -9.04
N ALA A 159 9.13 11.00 -8.18
CA ALA A 159 9.65 12.37 -8.31
C ALA A 159 10.30 12.58 -9.68
N SER A 160 11.16 11.66 -10.10
CA SER A 160 11.78 11.71 -11.42
C SER A 160 10.76 11.66 -12.57
N LEU A 161 9.75 10.78 -12.49
CA LEU A 161 8.70 10.67 -13.51
C LEU A 161 7.86 11.94 -13.63
N LEU A 162 7.63 12.63 -12.51
CA LEU A 162 6.84 13.87 -12.46
C LEU A 162 7.67 15.15 -12.66
N GLY A 163 8.98 15.03 -12.90
CA GLY A 163 9.87 16.17 -13.01
C GLY A 163 10.00 17.01 -11.75
N LYS A 164 9.88 16.35 -10.58
CA LYS A 164 10.05 16.96 -9.26
C LYS A 164 11.46 16.67 -8.73
N ASP A 165 11.94 17.54 -7.86
CA ASP A 165 13.18 17.28 -7.10
C ASP A 165 12.95 16.10 -6.16
N ALA A 166 13.92 15.16 -6.11
CA ALA A 166 13.85 13.93 -5.32
C ALA A 166 14.43 14.11 -3.91
#